data_149cb43657a7feca983b6afa7c68ff1f
#
_entry.id   149cb43657a7feca983b6afa7c68ff1f
#
_cell.length_a   1.000
_cell.length_b   1.000
_cell.length_c   1.000
_cell.angle_alpha   90.00
_cell.angle_beta   90.00
_cell.angle_gamma   90.00
#
_symmetry.space_group_name_H-M   'P 1'
#
loop_
_entity.id
_entity.type
_entity.pdbx_description
1 polymer ?
#
loop_
_entity_poly.entity_id
_entity_poly.type
_entity_poly.pdbx_seq_one_letter_code
_entity_poly.pdbx_strand_id
1 'polypeptide(L)'
;MLVLDEADRILDMGFAKTLNAILSHLPKKRQTLLFSATQTDSVKDLARLSLSEPEVIGTHEEAHEAATPKNLAQHYLVCNLPQKLDILFSFIKTHLQAKVLVFLSSCKQVRSRSRPITVVGAYGGSVQVQFVFETFCKLHPGMPLLHLHGKQKQAKRLDIFQRFTSMKAAILFATDIAARGLDFPAVDWVLQADAPEDAETYIHRVGRTARYDRKGQSLLFLLPNEEEGMLKILKSKGIDPEKIKVKQSKTLSIKDQLQSFCFQSPEIKYLGQRVCRTGPPMH
;
A
#
# COMPACT_ATOMS: atom_id res chain seq x y z
N MET A 1 21.22 -11.27 21.16
CA MET A 1 20.49 -10.04 20.84
C MET A 1 19.25 -10.40 20.02
N LEU A 2 18.11 -9.77 20.28
CA LEU A 2 16.87 -9.87 19.52
C LEU A 2 16.52 -8.49 18.96
N VAL A 3 16.18 -8.40 17.69
CA VAL A 3 15.71 -7.18 17.06
C VAL A 3 14.29 -7.42 16.53
N LEU A 4 13.34 -6.60 16.95
CA LEU A 4 11.95 -6.60 16.50
C LEU A 4 11.73 -5.33 15.70
N ASP A 5 11.66 -5.45 14.37
CA ASP A 5 11.43 -4.36 13.46
C ASP A 5 10.00 -4.36 12.93
N GLU A 6 9.46 -3.18 12.55
CA GLU A 6 8.05 -3.00 12.18
C GLU A 6 7.09 -3.55 13.27
N ALA A 7 7.38 -3.26 14.54
CA ALA A 7 6.72 -3.86 15.70
C ALA A 7 5.21 -3.61 15.75
N ASP A 8 4.74 -2.48 15.24
CA ASP A 8 3.32 -2.12 15.05
C ASP A 8 2.57 -3.14 14.17
N ARG A 9 3.28 -3.84 13.29
CA ARG A 9 2.68 -4.80 12.36
C ARG A 9 2.74 -6.26 12.83
N ILE A 10 3.65 -6.58 13.73
CA ILE A 10 3.84 -7.97 14.19
C ILE A 10 2.57 -8.51 14.85
N LEU A 11 1.92 -7.71 15.68
CA LEU A 11 0.70 -8.12 16.40
C LEU A 11 -0.56 -7.99 15.54
N ASP A 12 -0.65 -6.94 14.70
CA ASP A 12 -1.79 -6.71 13.81
C ASP A 12 -2.00 -7.84 12.80
N MET A 13 -0.93 -8.52 12.39
CA MET A 13 -0.99 -9.64 11.45
C MET A 13 -1.35 -10.99 12.13
N GLY A 14 -1.69 -11.00 13.40
CA GLY A 14 -2.05 -12.22 14.13
C GLY A 14 -0.87 -13.14 14.48
N PHE A 15 0.36 -12.65 14.41
CA PHE A 15 1.56 -13.41 14.75
C PHE A 15 1.83 -13.51 16.27
N ALA A 16 0.95 -13.01 17.12
CA ALA A 16 1.14 -13.02 18.59
C ALA A 16 1.51 -14.43 19.13
N LYS A 17 0.81 -15.47 18.67
CA LYS A 17 1.10 -16.86 19.11
C LYS A 17 2.47 -17.33 18.64
N THR A 18 2.82 -17.06 17.41
CA THR A 18 4.13 -17.42 16.83
C THR A 18 5.26 -16.67 17.50
N LEU A 19 5.07 -15.36 17.72
CA LEU A 19 6.06 -14.53 18.42
C LEU A 19 6.28 -15.01 19.85
N ASN A 20 5.21 -15.30 20.62
CA ASN A 20 5.32 -15.82 21.97
C ASN A 20 6.05 -17.17 22.01
N ALA A 21 5.79 -18.05 21.05
CA ALA A 21 6.55 -19.30 20.91
C ALA A 21 8.03 -19.04 20.65
N ILE A 22 8.39 -18.12 19.75
CA ILE A 22 9.80 -17.75 19.51
C ILE A 22 10.43 -17.18 20.77
N LEU A 23 9.76 -16.23 21.44
CA LEU A 23 10.27 -15.59 22.66
C LEU A 23 10.51 -16.61 23.80
N SER A 24 9.65 -17.65 23.91
CA SER A 24 9.80 -18.70 24.94
C SER A 24 11.03 -19.60 24.73
N HIS A 25 11.52 -19.73 23.49
CA HIS A 25 12.71 -20.49 23.17
C HIS A 25 14.02 -19.70 23.22
N LEU A 26 13.92 -18.37 23.35
CA LEU A 26 15.10 -17.50 23.42
C LEU A 26 15.66 -17.42 24.87
N PRO A 27 16.98 -17.19 25.03
CA PRO A 27 17.58 -16.96 26.32
C PRO A 27 16.88 -15.81 27.06
N LYS A 28 16.57 -16.00 28.36
CA LYS A 28 15.94 -14.96 29.19
C LYS A 28 16.83 -13.72 29.32
N LYS A 29 18.14 -13.93 29.56
CA LYS A 29 19.11 -12.83 29.62
C LYS A 29 19.57 -12.50 28.18
N ARG A 30 19.00 -11.46 27.60
CA ARG A 30 19.34 -10.99 26.25
C ARG A 30 19.13 -9.49 26.14
N GLN A 31 19.82 -8.87 25.20
CA GLN A 31 19.49 -7.54 24.74
C GLN A 31 18.36 -7.64 23.72
N THR A 32 17.32 -6.84 23.88
CA THR A 32 16.22 -6.76 22.91
C THR A 32 16.06 -5.31 22.45
N LEU A 33 16.00 -5.12 21.13
CA LEU A 33 15.74 -3.84 20.47
C LEU A 33 14.39 -3.93 19.75
N LEU A 34 13.55 -2.92 19.93
CA LEU A 34 12.25 -2.84 19.31
C LEU A 34 12.17 -1.53 18.53
N PHE A 35 11.91 -1.64 17.21
CA PHE A 35 11.75 -0.52 16.30
C PHE A 35 10.32 -0.48 15.76
N SER A 36 9.72 0.70 15.74
CA SER A 36 8.40 0.93 15.20
C SER A 36 8.26 2.35 14.67
N ALA A 37 7.61 2.51 13.53
CA ALA A 37 7.30 3.82 12.97
C ALA A 37 6.14 4.51 13.69
N THR A 38 5.30 3.75 14.41
CA THR A 38 4.12 4.24 15.11
C THR A 38 4.04 3.70 16.54
N GLN A 39 3.50 4.51 17.46
CA GLN A 39 3.26 4.09 18.84
C GLN A 39 1.79 3.67 19.00
N THR A 40 1.50 2.42 18.65
CA THR A 40 0.17 1.82 18.86
C THR A 40 0.11 1.10 20.21
N ASP A 41 -1.10 0.79 20.69
CA ASP A 41 -1.25 -0.01 21.92
C ASP A 41 -0.65 -1.41 21.73
N SER A 42 -0.73 -1.97 20.53
CA SER A 42 -0.07 -3.23 20.16
C SER A 42 1.45 -3.17 20.35
N VAL A 43 2.09 -2.04 20.01
CA VAL A 43 3.54 -1.86 20.24
C VAL A 43 3.87 -1.81 21.72
N LYS A 44 3.05 -1.12 22.53
CA LYS A 44 3.22 -1.08 23.99
C LYS A 44 3.09 -2.48 24.61
N ASP A 45 2.13 -3.28 24.16
CA ASP A 45 1.95 -4.65 24.63
C ASP A 45 3.13 -5.55 24.22
N LEU A 46 3.64 -5.39 22.99
CA LEU A 46 4.82 -6.12 22.55
C LEU A 46 6.07 -5.71 23.33
N ALA A 47 6.22 -4.43 23.65
CA ALA A 47 7.30 -3.95 24.50
C ALA A 47 7.25 -4.58 25.88
N ARG A 48 6.07 -4.64 26.52
CA ARG A 48 5.87 -5.30 27.84
C ARG A 48 6.21 -6.79 27.81
N LEU A 49 5.91 -7.48 26.70
CA LEU A 49 6.16 -8.92 26.55
C LEU A 49 7.62 -9.25 26.24
N SER A 50 8.36 -8.35 25.60
CA SER A 50 9.69 -8.66 25.05
C SER A 50 10.85 -7.89 25.67
N LEU A 51 10.58 -6.78 26.38
CA LEU A 51 11.59 -5.90 26.98
C LEU A 51 11.54 -5.96 28.53
N SER A 52 12.70 -5.79 29.16
CA SER A 52 12.83 -5.59 30.61
C SER A 52 13.41 -4.21 30.82
N GLU A 53 12.71 -3.36 31.59
CA GLU A 53 13.09 -1.97 31.88
C GLU A 53 13.52 -1.21 30.62
N PRO A 54 12.61 -1.05 29.62
CA PRO A 54 12.98 -0.48 28.32
C PRO A 54 13.32 1.00 28.46
N GLU A 55 14.45 1.39 27.85
CA GLU A 55 14.73 2.78 27.52
C GLU A 55 14.00 3.12 26.23
N VAL A 56 13.20 4.20 26.27
CA VAL A 56 12.46 4.66 25.09
C VAL A 56 13.22 5.81 24.45
N ILE A 57 13.65 5.60 23.20
CA ILE A 57 14.32 6.62 22.40
C ILE A 57 13.37 7.06 21.32
N GLY A 58 12.79 8.26 21.47
CA GLY A 58 11.94 8.89 20.43
C GLY A 58 12.79 9.82 19.58
N THR A 59 12.76 9.62 18.27
CA THR A 59 13.37 10.58 17.31
C THR A 59 12.53 11.84 17.14
N HIS A 60 11.32 11.87 17.70
CA HIS A 60 10.33 12.95 17.63
C HIS A 60 9.81 13.28 19.03
N GLU A 61 10.68 13.81 19.91
CA GLU A 61 10.27 14.23 21.25
C GLU A 61 9.43 15.52 21.28
N GLU A 62 9.37 16.27 20.17
CA GLU A 62 8.48 17.41 20.04
C GLU A 62 7.16 17.00 19.37
N ALA A 63 6.10 17.09 20.13
CA ALA A 63 4.73 16.60 19.86
C ALA A 63 4.02 17.19 18.62
N HIS A 64 4.71 17.77 17.65
CA HIS A 64 4.15 18.41 16.47
C HIS A 64 4.89 18.14 15.13
N GLU A 65 5.88 17.25 15.09
CA GLU A 65 6.46 16.91 13.78
C GLU A 65 5.52 15.97 13.02
N ALA A 66 5.25 16.35 11.76
CA ALA A 66 4.35 15.62 10.87
C ALA A 66 4.78 14.15 10.74
N ALA A 67 3.84 13.22 10.84
CA ALA A 67 4.07 11.78 10.73
C ALA A 67 4.63 11.34 9.36
N THR A 68 4.91 12.29 8.46
CA THR A 68 5.42 12.09 7.11
C THR A 68 6.60 13.03 6.83
N PRO A 69 7.55 12.65 5.95
CA PRO A 69 8.72 13.48 5.62
C PRO A 69 8.35 14.88 5.13
N LYS A 70 9.11 15.90 5.53
CA LYS A 70 8.90 17.32 5.12
C LYS A 70 9.00 17.52 3.59
N ASN A 71 9.78 16.69 2.90
CA ASN A 71 10.01 16.76 1.45
C ASN A 71 8.96 15.97 0.63
N LEU A 72 7.88 15.49 1.26
CA LEU A 72 6.82 14.73 0.63
C LEU A 72 5.65 15.63 0.25
N ALA A 73 5.39 15.80 -1.06
CA ALA A 73 4.15 16.40 -1.54
C ALA A 73 3.03 15.34 -1.55
N GLN A 74 1.95 15.62 -0.86
CA GLN A 74 0.85 14.67 -0.66
C GLN A 74 -0.41 15.20 -1.31
N HIS A 75 -0.98 14.41 -2.22
CA HIS A 75 -2.18 14.77 -2.95
C HIS A 75 -3.23 13.65 -2.85
N TYR A 76 -4.49 14.02 -3.00
CA TYR A 76 -5.56 13.06 -3.21
C TYR A 76 -6.51 13.52 -4.30
N LEU A 77 -7.20 12.57 -4.90
CA LEU A 77 -8.28 12.81 -5.84
C LEU A 77 -9.49 11.95 -5.50
N VAL A 78 -10.67 12.43 -5.86
CA VAL A 78 -11.92 11.68 -5.73
C VAL A 78 -12.39 11.27 -7.11
N CYS A 79 -12.67 9.99 -7.29
CA CYS A 79 -13.17 9.44 -8.54
C CYS A 79 -14.15 8.29 -8.28
N ASN A 80 -15.03 8.04 -9.24
CA ASN A 80 -15.88 6.87 -9.22
C ASN A 80 -15.09 5.59 -9.57
N LEU A 81 -15.55 4.45 -9.05
CA LEU A 81 -14.88 3.16 -9.26
C LEU A 81 -14.57 2.84 -10.72
N PRO A 82 -15.48 3.06 -11.71
CA PRO A 82 -15.18 2.81 -13.12
C PRO A 82 -14.06 3.66 -13.70
N GLN A 83 -13.81 4.83 -13.13
CA GLN A 83 -12.80 5.80 -13.61
C GLN A 83 -11.39 5.51 -13.07
N LYS A 84 -11.27 4.70 -12.01
CA LYS A 84 -9.96 4.45 -11.35
C LYS A 84 -8.88 3.97 -12.32
N LEU A 85 -9.19 2.98 -13.14
CA LEU A 85 -8.21 2.41 -14.07
C LEU A 85 -7.89 3.35 -15.23
N ASP A 86 -8.87 4.13 -15.71
CA ASP A 86 -8.67 5.15 -16.74
C ASP A 86 -7.70 6.24 -16.23
N ILE A 87 -7.91 6.71 -14.99
CA ILE A 87 -7.06 7.72 -14.35
C ILE A 87 -5.66 7.15 -14.10
N LEU A 88 -5.56 5.92 -13.58
CA LEU A 88 -4.28 5.26 -13.33
C LEU A 88 -3.48 5.07 -14.64
N PHE A 89 -4.13 4.63 -15.70
CA PHE A 89 -3.48 4.47 -17.01
C PHE A 89 -3.02 5.81 -17.58
N SER A 90 -3.87 6.84 -17.48
CA SER A 90 -3.54 8.20 -17.93
C SER A 90 -2.37 8.78 -17.14
N PHE A 91 -2.31 8.54 -15.83
CA PHE A 91 -1.16 8.92 -15.01
C PHE A 91 0.12 8.26 -15.52
N ILE A 92 0.09 6.96 -15.77
CA ILE A 92 1.26 6.21 -16.27
C ILE A 92 1.73 6.78 -17.60
N LYS A 93 0.82 7.05 -18.54
CA LYS A 93 1.14 7.61 -19.87
C LYS A 93 1.80 9.00 -19.80
N THR A 94 1.56 9.74 -18.74
CA THR A 94 2.15 11.08 -18.54
C THR A 94 3.45 11.05 -17.72
N HIS A 95 3.82 9.91 -17.11
CA HIS A 95 4.97 9.78 -16.20
C HIS A 95 5.94 8.66 -16.62
N LEU A 96 6.19 8.52 -17.94
CA LEU A 96 6.99 7.42 -18.51
C LEU A 96 8.47 7.38 -18.05
N GLN A 97 8.97 8.48 -17.51
CA GLN A 97 10.35 8.58 -17.00
C GLN A 97 10.45 8.44 -15.48
N ALA A 98 9.33 8.23 -14.80
CA ALA A 98 9.29 8.14 -13.35
C ALA A 98 9.39 6.69 -12.85
N LYS A 99 9.96 6.53 -11.66
CA LYS A 99 9.89 5.28 -10.89
C LYS A 99 8.67 5.36 -9.96
N VAL A 100 7.68 4.51 -10.19
CA VAL A 100 6.38 4.60 -9.52
C VAL A 100 6.04 3.30 -8.81
N LEU A 101 5.63 3.40 -7.55
CA LEU A 101 5.07 2.30 -6.78
C LEU A 101 3.56 2.51 -6.63
N VAL A 102 2.77 1.55 -7.13
CA VAL A 102 1.30 1.60 -7.10
C VAL A 102 0.78 0.57 -6.12
N PHE A 103 0.10 1.03 -5.07
CA PHE A 103 -0.56 0.16 -4.11
C PHE A 103 -1.99 -0.15 -4.54
N LEU A 104 -2.29 -1.44 -4.60
CA LEU A 104 -3.61 -1.99 -4.83
C LEU A 104 -3.95 -2.89 -3.64
N SER A 105 -5.00 -2.57 -2.93
CA SER A 105 -5.43 -3.30 -1.74
C SER A 105 -6.49 -4.34 -2.07
N SER A 106 -6.62 -5.37 -1.23
CA SER A 106 -7.88 -6.09 -1.14
C SER A 106 -8.89 -5.18 -0.47
N CYS A 107 -10.03 -4.92 -1.10
CA CYS A 107 -11.13 -4.17 -0.49
C CYS A 107 -11.55 -4.81 0.85
N LYS A 108 -10.91 -4.43 1.93
CA LYS A 108 -11.51 -4.46 3.24
C LYS A 108 -12.14 -3.08 3.41
N GLN A 109 -13.46 -3.02 3.32
CA GLN A 109 -14.19 -1.79 3.56
C GLN A 109 -13.82 -1.24 4.94
N VAL A 110 -13.49 0.06 4.99
CA VAL A 110 -13.41 0.83 6.23
C VAL A 110 -14.70 0.54 7.02
N ARG A 111 -14.57 -0.05 8.20
CA ARG A 111 -15.70 -0.33 9.11
C ARG A 111 -16.37 0.98 9.48
N SER A 112 -17.44 1.31 8.80
CA SER A 112 -18.42 2.25 9.33
C SER A 112 -19.13 1.57 10.49
N ARG A 113 -19.19 2.25 11.64
CA ARG A 113 -19.78 1.73 12.91
C ARG A 113 -21.27 1.37 12.84
N SER A 114 -21.94 1.52 11.69
CA SER A 114 -23.40 1.44 11.60
C SER A 114 -23.97 0.27 10.81
N ARG A 115 -23.20 -0.58 10.10
CA ARG A 115 -23.70 -1.83 9.53
C ARG A 115 -22.60 -2.88 9.39
N PRO A 116 -22.82 -4.16 9.77
CA PRO A 116 -21.89 -5.25 9.52
C PRO A 116 -21.95 -5.60 8.01
N ILE A 117 -20.94 -5.21 7.25
CA ILE A 117 -20.80 -5.64 5.86
C ILE A 117 -19.81 -6.79 5.83
N THR A 118 -20.25 -7.88 5.26
CA THR A 118 -19.62 -9.18 5.13
C THR A 118 -18.16 -9.07 4.69
N VAL A 119 -17.28 -9.66 5.50
CA VAL A 119 -15.85 -9.84 5.22
C VAL A 119 -15.69 -10.63 3.92
N VAL A 120 -15.25 -10.00 2.86
CA VAL A 120 -14.81 -10.68 1.65
C VAL A 120 -13.31 -10.96 1.77
N GLY A 121 -13.00 -12.26 1.68
CA GLY A 121 -11.80 -12.88 2.14
C GLY A 121 -10.45 -12.38 1.60
N ALA A 122 -9.40 -12.82 2.27
CA ALA A 122 -7.98 -12.52 2.14
C ALA A 122 -7.31 -12.73 0.75
N TYR A 123 -8.06 -12.86 -0.32
CA TYR A 123 -7.58 -13.18 -1.67
C TYR A 123 -7.64 -12.01 -2.66
N GLY A 124 -8.29 -10.89 -2.32
CA GLY A 124 -8.62 -9.81 -3.26
C GLY A 124 -7.41 -9.10 -3.87
N GLY A 125 -6.48 -8.61 -3.04
CA GLY A 125 -5.40 -7.73 -3.50
C GLY A 125 -4.43 -8.38 -4.49
N SER A 126 -4.05 -9.64 -4.27
CA SER A 126 -3.18 -10.38 -5.21
C SER A 126 -3.82 -10.57 -6.58
N VAL A 127 -5.13 -10.79 -6.63
CA VAL A 127 -5.88 -10.96 -7.89
C VAL A 127 -6.03 -9.62 -8.61
N GLN A 128 -6.29 -8.55 -7.87
CA GLN A 128 -6.41 -7.21 -8.42
C GLN A 128 -5.08 -6.72 -9.00
N VAL A 129 -3.97 -6.89 -8.27
CA VAL A 129 -2.62 -6.59 -8.76
C VAL A 129 -2.32 -7.35 -10.05
N GLN A 130 -2.64 -8.64 -10.09
CA GLN A 130 -2.42 -9.46 -11.28
C GLN A 130 -3.32 -9.01 -12.45
N PHE A 131 -4.60 -8.74 -12.22
CA PHE A 131 -5.52 -8.25 -13.25
C PHE A 131 -5.05 -6.93 -13.86
N VAL A 132 -4.69 -5.94 -13.03
CA VAL A 132 -4.19 -4.65 -13.50
C VAL A 132 -2.89 -4.83 -14.27
N PHE A 133 -1.95 -5.62 -13.77
CA PHE A 133 -0.68 -5.89 -14.45
C PHE A 133 -0.90 -6.52 -15.84
N GLU A 134 -1.66 -7.62 -15.92
CA GLU A 134 -1.88 -8.34 -17.19
C GLU A 134 -2.60 -7.47 -18.23
N THR A 135 -3.60 -6.70 -17.80
CA THR A 135 -4.34 -5.80 -18.71
C THR A 135 -3.47 -4.63 -19.17
N PHE A 136 -2.70 -4.03 -18.26
CA PHE A 136 -1.84 -2.90 -18.61
C PHE A 136 -0.64 -3.31 -19.45
N CYS A 137 -0.12 -4.52 -19.29
CA CYS A 137 0.87 -5.08 -20.22
C CYS A 137 0.33 -5.15 -21.66
N LYS A 138 -0.93 -5.57 -21.84
CA LYS A 138 -1.59 -5.59 -23.17
C LYS A 138 -1.87 -4.20 -23.72
N LEU A 139 -2.05 -3.20 -22.88
CA LEU A 139 -2.24 -1.80 -23.28
C LEU A 139 -0.94 -1.10 -23.71
N HIS A 140 0.22 -1.70 -23.49
CA HIS A 140 1.54 -1.18 -23.85
C HIS A 140 1.75 0.30 -23.49
N PRO A 141 1.81 0.68 -22.20
CA PRO A 141 1.91 2.09 -21.79
C PRO A 141 3.21 2.77 -22.24
N GLY A 142 4.24 2.02 -22.61
CA GLY A 142 5.52 2.55 -23.10
C GLY A 142 6.63 2.58 -22.05
N MET A 143 6.43 1.87 -20.94
CA MET A 143 7.45 1.71 -19.89
C MET A 143 7.35 0.31 -19.24
N PRO A 144 8.42 -0.16 -18.57
CA PRO A 144 8.41 -1.45 -17.88
C PRO A 144 7.35 -1.51 -16.78
N LEU A 145 6.56 -2.58 -16.76
CA LEU A 145 5.60 -2.90 -15.71
C LEU A 145 6.07 -4.13 -14.95
N LEU A 146 5.95 -4.09 -13.64
CA LEU A 146 6.25 -5.17 -12.71
C LEU A 146 5.09 -5.34 -11.74
N HIS A 147 4.96 -6.51 -11.12
CA HIS A 147 3.94 -6.74 -10.10
C HIS A 147 4.46 -7.59 -8.96
N LEU A 148 4.02 -7.27 -7.73
CA LEU A 148 4.47 -7.90 -6.50
C LEU A 148 3.28 -8.17 -5.57
N HIS A 149 3.04 -9.44 -5.24
CA HIS A 149 1.96 -9.82 -4.33
C HIS A 149 2.29 -11.06 -3.49
N GLY A 150 1.59 -11.24 -2.38
CA GLY A 150 1.92 -12.25 -1.37
C GLY A 150 1.81 -13.71 -1.82
N LYS A 151 1.14 -14.00 -2.96
CA LYS A 151 1.05 -15.37 -3.50
C LYS A 151 2.27 -15.80 -4.32
N GLN A 152 3.19 -14.88 -4.61
CA GLN A 152 4.42 -15.20 -5.32
C GLN A 152 5.43 -15.87 -4.38
N LYS A 153 6.19 -16.84 -4.90
CA LYS A 153 7.30 -17.45 -4.17
C LYS A 153 8.37 -16.41 -3.82
N GLN A 154 9.02 -16.56 -2.67
CA GLN A 154 9.99 -15.58 -2.15
C GLN A 154 11.12 -15.28 -3.15
N ALA A 155 11.65 -16.30 -3.83
CA ALA A 155 12.69 -16.11 -4.85
C ALA A 155 12.22 -15.19 -6.00
N LYS A 156 10.96 -15.36 -6.49
CA LYS A 156 10.38 -14.51 -7.52
C LYS A 156 10.18 -13.08 -7.02
N ARG A 157 9.78 -12.91 -5.75
CA ARG A 157 9.63 -11.57 -5.15
C ARG A 157 10.96 -10.84 -5.09
N LEU A 158 12.04 -11.54 -4.73
CA LEU A 158 13.39 -10.98 -4.68
C LEU A 158 13.88 -10.59 -6.09
N ASP A 159 13.68 -11.42 -7.10
CA ASP A 159 14.00 -11.09 -8.49
C ASP A 159 13.28 -9.84 -8.98
N ILE A 160 11.96 -9.75 -8.75
CA ILE A 160 11.16 -8.58 -9.11
C ILE A 160 11.69 -7.32 -8.40
N PHE A 161 12.00 -7.43 -7.11
CA PHE A 161 12.55 -6.35 -6.32
C PHE A 161 13.89 -5.86 -6.88
N GLN A 162 14.82 -6.77 -7.18
CA GLN A 162 16.13 -6.44 -7.75
C GLN A 162 15.99 -5.78 -9.13
N ARG A 163 15.13 -6.31 -9.99
CA ARG A 163 14.83 -5.71 -11.30
C ARG A 163 14.25 -4.31 -11.16
N PHE A 164 13.25 -4.13 -10.28
CA PHE A 164 12.68 -2.79 -10.03
C PHE A 164 13.74 -1.82 -9.50
N THR A 165 14.60 -2.27 -8.59
CA THR A 165 15.67 -1.44 -8.01
C THR A 165 16.67 -0.97 -9.07
N SER A 166 17.07 -1.84 -10.00
CA SER A 166 18.05 -1.52 -11.06
C SER A 166 17.50 -0.61 -12.17
N MET A 167 16.18 -0.54 -12.36
CA MET A 167 15.57 0.28 -13.41
C MET A 167 15.53 1.75 -12.97
N LYS A 168 15.80 2.68 -13.91
CA LYS A 168 15.64 4.12 -13.69
C LYS A 168 14.16 4.54 -13.68
N ALA A 169 13.37 4.01 -14.59
CA ALA A 169 11.93 4.25 -14.70
C ALA A 169 11.20 2.92 -14.84
N ALA A 170 10.17 2.70 -14.03
CA ALA A 170 9.32 1.51 -14.05
C ALA A 170 8.09 1.72 -13.17
N ILE A 171 7.03 0.98 -13.44
CA ILE A 171 5.88 0.86 -12.54
C ILE A 171 5.93 -0.49 -11.81
N LEU A 172 5.76 -0.46 -10.51
CA LEU A 172 5.56 -1.65 -9.70
C LEU A 172 4.16 -1.64 -9.09
N PHE A 173 3.29 -2.53 -9.52
CA PHE A 173 2.00 -2.78 -8.86
C PHE A 173 2.23 -3.71 -7.66
N ALA A 174 1.82 -3.31 -6.47
CA ALA A 174 2.08 -4.09 -5.26
C ALA A 174 0.89 -4.12 -4.30
N THR A 175 0.82 -5.18 -3.50
CA THR A 175 0.00 -5.22 -2.28
C THR A 175 0.83 -4.78 -1.08
N ASP A 176 0.18 -4.31 -0.01
CA ASP A 176 0.85 -3.91 1.23
C ASP A 176 1.77 -5.01 1.78
N ILE A 177 1.28 -6.24 1.85
CA ILE A 177 2.03 -7.39 2.38
C ILE A 177 3.30 -7.64 1.55
N ALA A 178 3.23 -7.49 0.24
CA ALA A 178 4.36 -7.78 -0.64
C ALA A 178 5.43 -6.68 -0.61
N ALA A 179 5.04 -5.45 -0.33
CA ALA A 179 5.95 -4.31 -0.27
C ALA A 179 6.61 -4.11 1.11
N ARG A 180 6.15 -4.84 2.14
CA ARG A 180 6.74 -4.81 3.49
C ARG A 180 8.03 -5.63 3.54
N GLY A 181 8.93 -5.24 4.43
CA GLY A 181 10.21 -5.91 4.65
C GLY A 181 11.19 -5.83 3.47
N LEU A 182 10.87 -5.03 2.43
CA LEU A 182 11.76 -4.75 1.32
C LEU A 182 12.21 -3.29 1.40
N ASP A 183 13.50 -3.07 1.39
CA ASP A 183 14.06 -1.72 1.38
C ASP A 183 14.07 -1.17 -0.05
N PHE A 184 12.90 -0.73 -0.51
CA PHE A 184 12.81 -0.08 -1.82
C PHE A 184 13.64 1.20 -1.82
N PRO A 185 14.44 1.42 -2.88
CA PRO A 185 15.05 2.73 -3.09
C PRO A 185 13.94 3.77 -3.19
N ALA A 186 14.25 5.02 -2.85
CA ALA A 186 13.28 6.10 -2.96
C ALA A 186 12.70 6.14 -4.38
N VAL A 187 11.38 5.97 -4.49
CA VAL A 187 10.65 6.12 -5.75
C VAL A 187 10.22 7.58 -5.93
N ASP A 188 9.99 8.00 -7.19
CA ASP A 188 9.53 9.36 -7.46
C ASP A 188 8.08 9.57 -7.03
N TRP A 189 7.24 8.54 -7.25
CA TRP A 189 5.83 8.57 -6.93
C TRP A 189 5.36 7.34 -6.17
N VAL A 190 4.53 7.56 -5.17
CA VAL A 190 3.69 6.53 -4.56
C VAL A 190 2.23 6.80 -4.91
N LEU A 191 1.62 5.90 -5.68
CA LEU A 191 0.20 5.92 -5.94
C LEU A 191 -0.52 4.92 -5.04
N GLN A 192 -1.57 5.36 -4.40
CA GLN A 192 -2.47 4.50 -3.65
C GLN A 192 -3.79 4.43 -4.44
N ALA A 193 -3.89 3.47 -5.35
CA ALA A 193 -5.08 3.31 -6.19
C ALA A 193 -6.30 2.86 -5.38
N ASP A 194 -6.07 2.33 -4.18
CA ASP A 194 -7.10 2.02 -3.20
C ASP A 194 -6.74 2.64 -1.84
N ALA A 195 -7.77 3.11 -1.13
CA ALA A 195 -7.63 3.66 0.20
C ALA A 195 -6.92 2.68 1.16
N PRO A 196 -5.99 3.13 2.00
CA PRO A 196 -5.43 2.31 3.07
C PRO A 196 -6.49 2.03 4.15
N GLU A 197 -6.26 0.97 4.95
CA GLU A 197 -7.18 0.60 6.04
C GLU A 197 -7.14 1.62 7.20
N ASP A 198 -5.95 2.20 7.42
CA ASP A 198 -5.64 3.10 8.54
C ASP A 198 -4.54 4.11 8.15
N ALA A 199 -4.29 5.08 9.04
CA ALA A 199 -3.25 6.10 8.84
C ALA A 199 -1.85 5.49 8.86
N GLU A 200 -1.62 4.46 9.66
CA GLU A 200 -0.35 3.76 9.76
C GLU A 200 0.02 3.11 8.41
N THR A 201 -0.94 2.43 7.76
CA THR A 201 -0.77 1.89 6.40
C THR A 201 -0.47 3.00 5.39
N TYR A 202 -1.18 4.14 5.49
CA TYR A 202 -0.87 5.31 4.65
C TYR A 202 0.58 5.76 4.82
N ILE A 203 1.03 5.96 6.06
CA ILE A 203 2.40 6.39 6.39
C ILE A 203 3.44 5.41 5.83
N HIS A 204 3.25 4.12 6.05
CA HIS A 204 4.14 3.07 5.54
C HIS A 204 4.21 3.04 4.00
N ARG A 205 3.09 3.32 3.31
CA ARG A 205 3.06 3.40 1.84
C ARG A 205 3.82 4.64 1.36
N VAL A 206 3.46 5.82 1.86
CA VAL A 206 4.12 7.06 1.41
C VAL A 206 5.58 7.14 1.84
N GLY A 207 5.98 6.48 2.92
CA GLY A 207 7.38 6.33 3.34
C GLY A 207 8.27 5.55 2.36
N ARG A 208 7.76 5.10 1.19
CA ARG A 208 8.57 4.55 0.09
C ARG A 208 9.12 5.63 -0.84
N THR A 209 8.69 6.86 -0.69
CA THR A 209 9.24 8.02 -1.40
C THR A 209 9.77 9.06 -0.40
N ALA A 210 10.31 10.16 -0.86
CA ALA A 210 10.86 11.25 -0.04
C ALA A 210 11.94 10.80 0.98
N ARG A 211 12.78 9.82 0.62
CA ARG A 211 13.86 9.31 1.46
C ARG A 211 15.17 10.05 1.17
N TYR A 212 16.04 10.14 2.19
CA TYR A 212 17.40 10.71 2.04
C TYR A 212 17.39 12.12 1.43
N ASP A 213 16.56 13.03 1.96
CA ASP A 213 16.41 14.43 1.51
C ASP A 213 15.94 14.61 0.05
N ARG A 214 15.54 13.53 -0.62
CA ARG A 214 14.93 13.61 -1.95
C ARG A 214 13.47 14.06 -1.85
N LYS A 215 13.04 14.87 -2.81
CA LYS A 215 11.63 15.20 -2.98
C LYS A 215 10.88 13.95 -3.42
N GLY A 216 9.70 13.74 -2.83
CA GLY A 216 8.82 12.64 -3.19
C GLY A 216 7.39 13.12 -3.38
N GLN A 217 6.60 12.33 -4.09
CA GLN A 217 5.20 12.65 -4.34
C GLN A 217 4.31 11.46 -4.03
N SER A 218 3.16 11.72 -3.45
CA SER A 218 2.13 10.72 -3.24
C SER A 218 0.79 11.17 -3.79
N LEU A 219 0.02 10.21 -4.31
CA LEU A 219 -1.32 10.45 -4.82
C LEU A 219 -2.26 9.34 -4.33
N LEU A 220 -3.27 9.72 -3.56
CA LEU A 220 -4.29 8.84 -3.01
C LEU A 220 -5.58 8.95 -3.84
N PHE A 221 -6.11 7.82 -4.29
CA PHE A 221 -7.42 7.73 -4.94
C PHE A 221 -8.47 7.35 -3.91
N LEU A 222 -9.51 8.16 -3.82
CA LEU A 222 -10.65 7.92 -2.94
C LEU A 222 -11.94 7.81 -3.74
N LEU A 223 -12.83 6.95 -3.30
CA LEU A 223 -14.21 6.96 -3.75
C LEU A 223 -14.97 8.06 -3.00
N PRO A 224 -16.09 8.59 -3.54
CA PRO A 224 -16.85 9.64 -2.87
C PRO A 224 -17.29 9.28 -1.44
N ASN A 225 -17.56 8.01 -1.18
CA ASN A 225 -17.94 7.51 0.15
C ASN A 225 -16.74 7.23 1.09
N GLU A 226 -15.51 7.28 0.59
CA GLU A 226 -14.28 7.07 1.37
C GLU A 226 -13.65 8.40 1.79
N GLU A 227 -13.94 9.51 1.08
CA GLU A 227 -13.26 10.79 1.23
C GLU A 227 -13.30 11.30 2.67
N GLU A 228 -14.50 11.50 3.22
CA GLU A 228 -14.66 12.10 4.55
C GLU A 228 -14.00 11.24 5.64
N GLY A 229 -14.26 9.93 5.60
CA GLY A 229 -13.73 8.99 6.60
C GLY A 229 -12.21 8.92 6.58
N MET A 230 -11.61 8.83 5.40
CA MET A 230 -10.16 8.73 5.25
C MET A 230 -9.46 10.03 5.64
N LEU A 231 -9.97 11.18 5.20
CA LEU A 231 -9.39 12.48 5.55
C LEU A 231 -9.44 12.74 7.06
N LYS A 232 -10.52 12.34 7.73
CA LYS A 232 -10.63 12.43 9.20
C LYS A 232 -9.55 11.59 9.90
N ILE A 233 -9.31 10.36 9.42
CA ILE A 233 -8.27 9.48 9.94
C ILE A 233 -6.88 10.09 9.72
N LEU A 234 -6.57 10.58 8.53
CA LEU A 234 -5.28 11.20 8.21
C LEU A 234 -5.05 12.47 9.03
N LYS A 235 -6.06 13.33 9.14
CA LYS A 235 -5.98 14.57 9.91
C LYS A 235 -5.73 14.33 11.39
N SER A 236 -6.23 13.23 11.97
CA SER A 236 -5.94 12.85 13.36
C SER A 236 -4.48 12.55 13.63
N LYS A 237 -3.68 12.31 12.57
CA LYS A 237 -2.23 12.09 12.61
C LYS A 237 -1.44 13.27 12.04
N GLY A 238 -2.07 14.44 11.89
CA GLY A 238 -1.43 15.64 11.36
C GLY A 238 -1.12 15.58 9.85
N ILE A 239 -1.80 14.70 9.10
CA ILE A 239 -1.61 14.53 7.65
C ILE A 239 -2.78 15.20 6.93
N ASP A 240 -2.47 16.20 6.08
CA ASP A 240 -3.47 16.97 5.33
C ASP A 240 -3.09 17.03 3.84
N PRO A 241 -3.43 15.97 3.06
CA PRO A 241 -3.11 15.94 1.64
C PRO A 241 -3.95 16.94 0.84
N GLU A 242 -3.35 17.53 -0.19
CA GLU A 242 -3.99 18.49 -1.06
C GLU A 242 -4.94 17.82 -2.05
N LYS A 243 -6.17 18.35 -2.17
CA LYS A 243 -7.14 17.85 -3.17
C LYS A 243 -6.80 18.31 -4.57
N ILE A 244 -6.60 17.39 -5.49
CA ILE A 244 -6.44 17.68 -6.90
C ILE A 244 -7.63 17.22 -7.72
N LYS A 245 -7.89 17.93 -8.84
CA LYS A 245 -8.96 17.58 -9.78
C LYS A 245 -8.37 16.97 -11.05
N VAL A 246 -8.92 15.85 -11.46
CA VAL A 246 -8.58 15.24 -12.75
C VAL A 246 -9.33 15.95 -13.88
N LYS A 247 -8.60 16.44 -14.88
CA LYS A 247 -9.22 17.00 -16.09
C LYS A 247 -9.73 15.84 -16.97
N GLN A 248 -11.04 15.70 -17.08
CA GLN A 248 -11.67 14.64 -17.86
C GLN A 248 -11.18 14.63 -19.32
N SER A 249 -10.94 15.80 -19.92
CA SER A 249 -10.39 15.91 -21.29
C SER A 249 -8.99 15.31 -21.47
N LYS A 250 -8.25 15.05 -20.38
CA LYS A 250 -6.91 14.43 -20.38
C LYS A 250 -6.94 12.97 -19.93
N THR A 251 -8.09 12.44 -19.58
CA THR A 251 -8.24 11.06 -19.14
C THR A 251 -8.52 10.15 -20.34
N LEU A 252 -7.67 9.17 -20.54
CA LEU A 252 -7.81 8.15 -21.57
C LEU A 252 -8.76 7.06 -21.07
N SER A 253 -9.88 6.84 -21.74
CA SER A 253 -10.73 5.70 -21.43
C SER A 253 -10.13 4.42 -22.01
N ILE A 254 -9.95 3.42 -21.17
CA ILE A 254 -9.47 2.08 -21.51
C ILE A 254 -10.56 1.02 -21.36
N LYS A 255 -11.78 1.43 -21.08
CA LYS A 255 -12.90 0.52 -20.76
C LYS A 255 -13.15 -0.50 -21.86
N ASP A 256 -13.21 -0.04 -23.12
CA ASP A 256 -13.53 -0.91 -24.25
C ASP A 256 -12.40 -1.91 -24.53
N GLN A 257 -11.14 -1.47 -24.38
CA GLN A 257 -9.98 -2.35 -24.45
C GLN A 257 -10.00 -3.42 -23.35
N LEU A 258 -10.30 -3.04 -22.08
CA LEU A 258 -10.40 -3.99 -20.97
C LEU A 258 -11.50 -5.02 -21.21
N GLN A 259 -12.65 -4.59 -21.74
CA GLN A 259 -13.73 -5.50 -22.13
C GLN A 259 -13.28 -6.46 -23.22
N SER A 260 -12.64 -5.94 -24.28
CA SER A 260 -12.09 -6.76 -25.35
C SER A 260 -11.11 -7.82 -24.84
N PHE A 261 -10.19 -7.44 -23.93
CA PHE A 261 -9.23 -8.40 -23.34
C PHE A 261 -9.92 -9.49 -22.51
N CYS A 262 -11.00 -9.16 -21.81
CA CYS A 262 -11.81 -10.16 -21.10
C CYS A 262 -12.53 -11.14 -22.07
N PHE A 263 -12.88 -10.70 -23.27
CA PHE A 263 -13.44 -11.60 -24.29
C PHE A 263 -12.38 -12.48 -24.94
N GLN A 264 -11.20 -11.93 -25.21
CA GLN A 264 -10.13 -12.60 -25.94
C GLN A 264 -9.30 -13.57 -25.05
N SER A 265 -9.18 -13.28 -23.74
CA SER A 265 -8.33 -14.06 -22.83
C SER A 265 -9.15 -14.64 -21.67
N PRO A 266 -9.33 -15.97 -21.63
CA PRO A 266 -10.00 -16.65 -20.51
C PRO A 266 -9.35 -16.36 -19.15
N GLU A 267 -8.02 -16.18 -19.11
CA GLU A 267 -7.27 -15.87 -17.90
C GLU A 267 -7.64 -14.47 -17.37
N ILE A 268 -7.65 -13.46 -18.23
CA ILE A 268 -8.02 -12.09 -17.86
C ILE A 268 -9.50 -12.06 -17.44
N LYS A 269 -10.38 -12.75 -18.16
CA LYS A 269 -11.79 -12.89 -17.80
C LYS A 269 -11.95 -13.47 -16.40
N TYR A 270 -11.22 -14.55 -16.10
CA TYR A 270 -11.25 -15.18 -14.78
C TYR A 270 -10.76 -14.24 -13.67
N LEU A 271 -9.64 -13.53 -13.91
CA LEU A 271 -9.15 -12.52 -12.97
C LEU A 271 -10.16 -11.40 -12.76
N GLY A 272 -10.75 -10.87 -13.84
CA GLY A 272 -11.76 -9.81 -13.77
C GLY A 272 -13.01 -10.23 -12.99
N GLN A 273 -13.52 -11.45 -13.23
CA GLN A 273 -14.64 -11.99 -12.47
C GLN A 273 -14.33 -12.13 -10.97
N ARG A 274 -13.10 -12.48 -10.61
CA ARG A 274 -12.69 -12.56 -9.20
C ARG A 274 -12.55 -11.20 -8.55
N VAL A 275 -12.06 -10.19 -9.27
CA VAL A 275 -12.02 -8.79 -8.80
C VAL A 275 -13.44 -8.29 -8.56
N CYS A 276 -14.37 -8.52 -9.48
CA CYS A 276 -15.77 -8.10 -9.33
C CYS A 276 -16.52 -8.84 -8.19
N ARG A 277 -16.20 -10.11 -7.93
CA ARG A 277 -16.82 -10.87 -6.83
C ARG A 277 -16.34 -10.42 -5.44
N THR A 278 -15.21 -9.73 -5.38
CA THR A 278 -14.67 -9.16 -4.13
C THR A 278 -15.12 -7.71 -3.89
N GLY A 279 -15.80 -7.10 -4.86
CA GLY A 279 -16.47 -5.81 -4.73
C GLY A 279 -17.86 -5.91 -4.12
N PRO A 280 -18.45 -4.81 -3.61
CA PRO A 280 -19.84 -4.78 -3.18
C PRO A 280 -20.77 -5.17 -4.35
N PRO A 281 -21.92 -5.82 -4.09
CA PRO A 281 -22.88 -6.10 -5.14
C PRO A 281 -23.27 -4.78 -5.82
N MET A 282 -23.14 -4.73 -7.13
CA MET A 282 -23.68 -3.63 -7.93
C MET A 282 -25.22 -3.74 -7.88
N HIS A 283 -25.86 -2.79 -7.21
CA HIS A 283 -27.29 -2.50 -7.31
C HIS A 283 -27.52 -1.45 -8.38
#